data_02907c20f92857fd4e71cd055ba0bc7b
#
_entry.id   02907c20f92857fd4e71cd055ba0bc7b
#
_cell.length_a   1.000
_cell.length_b   1.000
_cell.length_c   1.000
_cell.angle_alpha   90.00
_cell.angle_beta   90.00
_cell.angle_gamma   90.00
#
_symmetry.space_group_name_H-M   'P 1'
#
loop_
_entity.id
_entity.type
_entity.pdbx_description
1 polymer ?
#
loop_
_entity_poly.entity_id
_entity_poly.type
_entity_poly.pdbx_seq_one_letter_code
_entity_poly.pdbx_strand_id
1 'polypeptide(L)'
;MNARPDVLLLSLGTTLGWRVADSILLDQIERAGAATAAATVRVGASGGLRRAYPVTDFVEALAARRALAAALRRHRPRAVVISTTTAALLADWGELPCAVRLDAPASMNRPGIHNAAVHALERRALARARLVLPWSHAARAELPADTAPAIVVPPPITASGEPPATRERLAVAYTPDVKAKGLDVVCGAWAAAGHADARLEVFGVERDQALAHLRRTGTPLAQGVEFRGKTPPDEFRGALRRGRVYLGGARWEDFGQAPLEALADGALLATVPSGGPFEALSLARELAPELVAEAVAPDPLAAALRAAFALPEERVRGYRARAAALLEPYRPEAVQRTVADELLPGLLG
;
A
#
# COMPACT_ATOMS: atom_id res chain seq x y z
N MET A 1 28.52 -24.12 -9.47
CA MET A 1 28.42 -23.58 -8.10
C MET A 1 27.67 -22.25 -8.22
N ASN A 2 26.45 -22.16 -7.68
CA ASN A 2 25.77 -20.85 -7.66
C ASN A 2 26.57 -19.92 -6.74
N ALA A 3 26.88 -18.73 -7.24
CA ALA A 3 27.57 -17.71 -6.44
C ALA A 3 26.73 -17.42 -5.18
N ARG A 4 27.41 -17.15 -4.07
CA ARG A 4 26.79 -16.74 -2.80
C ARG A 4 26.05 -15.40 -3.03
N PRO A 5 24.74 -15.30 -2.78
CA PRO A 5 24.04 -14.02 -2.94
C PRO A 5 24.47 -13.02 -1.86
N ASP A 6 24.47 -11.75 -2.21
CA ASP A 6 24.71 -10.67 -1.25
C ASP A 6 23.49 -10.52 -0.33
N VAL A 7 22.29 -10.52 -0.90
CA VAL A 7 21.05 -10.31 -0.17
C VAL A 7 20.07 -11.47 -0.38
N LEU A 8 19.53 -12.01 0.71
CA LEU A 8 18.41 -12.93 0.71
C LEU A 8 17.13 -12.19 1.12
N LEU A 9 16.12 -12.15 0.25
CA LEU A 9 14.79 -11.66 0.61
C LEU A 9 13.92 -12.81 1.11
N LEU A 10 13.42 -12.69 2.34
CA LEU A 10 12.37 -13.56 2.88
C LEU A 10 11.00 -12.90 2.62
N SER A 11 10.25 -13.43 1.67
CA SER A 11 8.92 -12.93 1.29
C SER A 11 7.81 -13.73 1.97
N LEU A 12 6.92 -13.07 2.70
CA LEU A 12 5.70 -13.68 3.22
C LEU A 12 4.67 -13.93 2.10
N GLY A 13 4.63 -13.04 1.10
CA GLY A 13 3.89 -13.21 -0.15
C GLY A 13 2.38 -13.43 0.00
N THR A 14 1.75 -12.98 1.11
CA THR A 14 0.35 -13.24 1.43
C THR A 14 -0.63 -12.51 0.52
N THR A 15 -0.26 -11.33 0.03
CA THR A 15 -1.08 -10.53 -0.88
C THR A 15 -0.36 -10.31 -2.22
N LEU A 16 -1.13 -9.97 -3.27
CA LEU A 16 -0.56 -9.63 -4.56
C LEU A 16 0.34 -8.39 -4.45
N GLY A 17 -0.10 -7.36 -3.72
CA GLY A 17 0.66 -6.12 -3.54
C GLY A 17 2.04 -6.36 -2.93
N TRP A 18 2.13 -7.18 -1.87
CA TRP A 18 3.41 -7.56 -1.26
C TRP A 18 4.31 -8.33 -2.22
N ARG A 19 3.77 -9.30 -2.99
CA ARG A 19 4.57 -10.05 -3.98
C ARG A 19 5.17 -9.14 -5.05
N VAL A 20 4.37 -8.20 -5.56
CA VAL A 20 4.84 -7.21 -6.54
C VAL A 20 5.91 -6.29 -5.94
N ALA A 21 5.66 -5.74 -4.75
CA ALA A 21 6.63 -4.87 -4.07
C ALA A 21 7.94 -5.60 -3.72
N ASP A 22 7.89 -6.88 -3.37
CA ASP A 22 9.06 -7.71 -3.12
C ASP A 22 9.87 -7.96 -4.41
N SER A 23 9.18 -8.28 -5.52
CA SER A 23 9.82 -8.46 -6.83
C SER A 23 10.51 -7.18 -7.30
N ILE A 24 9.87 -6.03 -7.13
CA ILE A 24 10.45 -4.73 -7.50
C ILE A 24 11.69 -4.43 -6.65
N LEU A 25 11.64 -4.68 -5.34
CA LEU A 25 12.81 -4.45 -4.49
C LEU A 25 14.00 -5.34 -4.89
N LEU A 26 13.75 -6.61 -5.21
CA LEU A 26 14.81 -7.51 -5.71
C LEU A 26 15.46 -6.96 -6.98
N ASP A 27 14.65 -6.55 -7.96
CA ASP A 27 15.13 -5.94 -9.20
C ASP A 27 15.96 -4.65 -8.93
N GLN A 28 15.53 -3.82 -8.00
CA GLN A 28 16.28 -2.62 -7.58
C GLN A 28 17.63 -2.95 -6.92
N ILE A 29 17.66 -3.97 -6.06
CA ILE A 29 18.91 -4.45 -5.44
C ILE A 29 19.87 -5.00 -6.50
N GLU A 30 19.37 -5.78 -7.47
CA GLU A 30 20.17 -6.31 -8.57
C GLU A 30 20.71 -5.21 -9.49
N ARG A 31 19.89 -4.21 -9.82
CA ARG A 31 20.32 -3.03 -10.59
C ARG A 31 21.38 -2.20 -9.85
N ALA A 32 21.36 -2.20 -8.53
CA ALA A 32 22.40 -1.58 -7.71
C ALA A 32 23.68 -2.44 -7.57
N GLY A 33 23.76 -3.58 -8.28
CA GLY A 33 24.95 -4.42 -8.40
C GLY A 33 25.10 -5.51 -7.34
N ALA A 34 24.10 -5.76 -6.49
CA ALA A 34 24.13 -6.82 -5.49
C ALA A 34 23.40 -8.08 -5.98
N ALA A 35 24.02 -9.25 -5.81
CA ALA A 35 23.39 -10.54 -6.15
C ALA A 35 22.28 -10.90 -5.16
N THR A 36 21.12 -11.33 -5.65
CA THR A 36 19.97 -11.65 -4.81
C THR A 36 19.58 -13.13 -4.82
N ALA A 37 18.87 -13.54 -3.77
CA ALA A 37 18.08 -14.76 -3.71
C ALA A 37 16.77 -14.46 -2.99
N ALA A 38 15.73 -15.23 -3.31
CA ALA A 38 14.43 -15.11 -2.64
C ALA A 38 14.00 -16.43 -1.98
N ALA A 39 13.37 -16.31 -0.83
CA ALA A 39 12.69 -17.41 -0.14
C ALA A 39 11.25 -17.01 0.13
N THR A 40 10.31 -17.75 -0.45
CA THR A 40 8.87 -17.51 -0.21
C THR A 40 8.36 -18.40 0.89
N VAL A 41 7.67 -17.84 1.86
CA VAL A 41 7.02 -18.57 2.94
C VAL A 41 5.82 -19.30 2.38
N ARG A 42 5.77 -20.63 2.61
CA ARG A 42 4.61 -21.45 2.29
C ARG A 42 3.86 -21.78 3.57
N VAL A 43 2.71 -21.16 3.75
CA VAL A 43 1.78 -21.52 4.83
C VAL A 43 0.95 -22.70 4.32
N GLY A 44 1.25 -23.92 4.79
CA GLY A 44 0.60 -25.14 4.34
C GLY A 44 -0.90 -25.21 4.67
N ALA A 45 -1.50 -26.43 4.71
CA ALA A 45 -2.93 -26.68 4.96
C ALA A 45 -3.51 -26.12 6.29
N SER A 46 -2.65 -25.59 7.17
CA SER A 46 -3.03 -24.78 8.36
C SER A 46 -3.72 -23.45 8.03
N GLY A 47 -3.96 -23.12 6.75
CA GLY A 47 -4.72 -21.95 6.31
C GLY A 47 -6.12 -21.80 6.94
N GLY A 48 -6.70 -22.87 7.49
CA GLY A 48 -7.93 -22.79 8.29
C GLY A 48 -7.78 -22.08 9.62
N LEU A 49 -6.58 -21.99 10.20
CA LEU A 49 -6.27 -21.27 11.45
C LEU A 49 -6.04 -19.76 11.24
N ARG A 50 -6.02 -19.30 9.99
CA ARG A 50 -5.81 -17.87 9.61
C ARG A 50 -6.99 -16.96 9.93
N ARG A 51 -7.92 -17.34 10.79
CA ARG A 51 -9.20 -16.66 10.98
C ARG A 51 -9.24 -15.63 12.11
N ALA A 52 -8.21 -15.54 12.95
CA ALA A 52 -8.20 -14.61 14.08
C ALA A 52 -6.77 -14.15 14.40
N TYR A 53 -6.58 -12.82 14.51
CA TYR A 53 -5.38 -12.25 15.12
C TYR A 53 -5.43 -12.47 16.65
N PRO A 54 -4.31 -12.75 17.33
CA PRO A 54 -2.93 -12.84 16.81
C PRO A 54 -2.53 -14.24 16.30
N VAL A 55 -3.40 -15.24 16.29
CA VAL A 55 -3.06 -16.63 15.91
C VAL A 55 -2.50 -16.69 14.48
N THR A 56 -3.10 -15.94 13.57
CA THR A 56 -2.61 -15.85 12.18
C THR A 56 -1.16 -15.37 12.12
N ASP A 57 -0.83 -14.30 12.86
CA ASP A 57 0.52 -13.73 12.88
C ASP A 57 1.56 -14.76 13.39
N PHE A 58 1.24 -15.52 14.44
CA PHE A 58 2.14 -16.56 14.96
C PHE A 58 2.32 -17.75 14.01
N VAL A 59 1.26 -18.19 13.33
CA VAL A 59 1.35 -19.26 12.32
C VAL A 59 2.25 -18.83 11.15
N GLU A 60 2.06 -17.62 10.67
CA GLU A 60 2.87 -17.05 9.59
C GLU A 60 4.33 -16.82 10.03
N ALA A 61 4.55 -16.30 11.23
CA ALA A 61 5.89 -16.11 11.81
C ALA A 61 6.65 -17.42 11.98
N LEU A 62 5.98 -18.49 12.43
CA LEU A 62 6.61 -19.81 12.56
C LEU A 62 6.97 -20.42 11.20
N ALA A 63 6.10 -20.26 10.20
CA ALA A 63 6.37 -20.67 8.82
C ALA A 63 7.55 -19.87 8.23
N ALA A 64 7.59 -18.55 8.48
CA ALA A 64 8.68 -17.66 8.07
C ALA A 64 10.02 -18.07 8.70
N ARG A 65 10.05 -18.36 10.01
CA ARG A 65 11.24 -18.86 10.71
C ARG A 65 11.80 -20.11 10.05
N ARG A 66 10.95 -21.11 9.74
CA ARG A 66 11.36 -22.35 9.07
C ARG A 66 11.89 -22.10 7.67
N ALA A 67 11.22 -21.25 6.90
CA ALA A 67 11.64 -20.89 5.55
C ALA A 67 12.98 -20.16 5.56
N LEU A 68 13.17 -19.21 6.47
CA LEU A 68 14.43 -18.50 6.65
C LEU A 68 15.58 -19.46 6.99
N ALA A 69 15.40 -20.33 7.99
CA ALA A 69 16.42 -21.28 8.40
C ALA A 69 16.85 -22.23 7.25
N ALA A 70 15.91 -22.67 6.43
CA ALA A 70 16.20 -23.48 5.24
C ALA A 70 16.96 -22.68 4.17
N ALA A 71 16.54 -21.44 3.92
CA ALA A 71 17.15 -20.54 2.93
C ALA A 71 18.57 -20.13 3.34
N LEU A 72 18.82 -19.85 4.62
CA LEU A 72 20.16 -19.50 5.13
C LEU A 72 21.15 -20.66 4.92
N ARG A 73 20.74 -21.90 5.19
CA ARG A 73 21.58 -23.09 4.95
C ARG A 73 21.88 -23.29 3.46
N ARG A 74 20.88 -23.06 2.60
CA ARG A 74 21.00 -23.27 1.15
C ARG A 74 21.85 -22.21 0.47
N HIS A 75 21.60 -20.94 0.77
CA HIS A 75 22.14 -19.79 0.02
C HIS A 75 23.34 -19.15 0.69
N ARG A 76 23.46 -19.22 2.01
CA ARG A 76 24.54 -18.58 2.82
C ARG A 76 24.75 -17.12 2.44
N PRO A 77 23.68 -16.26 2.47
CA PRO A 77 23.77 -14.89 2.04
C PRO A 77 24.71 -14.06 2.93
N ARG A 78 25.08 -12.84 2.47
CA ARG A 78 25.80 -11.87 3.31
C ARG A 78 24.88 -11.07 4.21
N ALA A 79 23.64 -10.81 3.74
CA ALA A 79 22.61 -10.09 4.49
C ALA A 79 21.22 -10.64 4.18
N VAL A 80 20.24 -10.27 5.02
CA VAL A 80 18.85 -10.67 4.90
C VAL A 80 17.94 -9.44 4.83
N VAL A 81 16.94 -9.47 3.96
CA VAL A 81 15.80 -8.54 4.00
C VAL A 81 14.54 -9.36 4.32
N ILE A 82 13.79 -8.99 5.34
CA ILE A 82 12.53 -9.61 5.71
C ILE A 82 11.40 -8.70 5.27
N SER A 83 10.49 -9.20 4.42
CA SER A 83 9.52 -8.36 3.71
C SER A 83 8.39 -7.79 4.59
N THR A 84 8.12 -8.39 5.77
CA THR A 84 7.06 -7.91 6.68
C THR A 84 7.47 -8.09 8.14
N THR A 85 6.92 -7.27 9.05
CA THR A 85 7.13 -7.43 10.48
C THR A 85 6.58 -8.76 10.99
N THR A 86 5.45 -9.25 10.46
CA THR A 86 4.90 -10.58 10.80
C THR A 86 5.92 -11.68 10.53
N ALA A 87 6.62 -11.65 9.40
CA ALA A 87 7.68 -12.61 9.10
C ALA A 87 8.89 -12.49 10.04
N ALA A 88 9.13 -11.29 10.58
CA ALA A 88 10.25 -11.01 11.48
C ALA A 88 10.00 -11.44 12.94
N LEU A 89 8.74 -11.57 13.39
CA LEU A 89 8.37 -11.80 14.80
C LEU A 89 9.15 -12.95 15.47
N LEU A 90 9.35 -14.06 14.78
CA LEU A 90 10.04 -15.26 15.27
C LEU A 90 11.27 -15.62 14.42
N ALA A 91 11.64 -14.78 13.46
CA ALA A 91 12.78 -15.03 12.57
C ALA A 91 14.10 -14.98 13.34
N ASP A 92 14.98 -15.90 12.99
CA ASP A 92 16.34 -15.94 13.52
C ASP A 92 17.35 -15.87 12.37
N TRP A 93 17.98 -14.71 12.22
CA TRP A 93 19.00 -14.44 11.21
C TRP A 93 20.43 -14.50 11.73
N GLY A 94 20.64 -14.94 13.03
CA GLY A 94 21.95 -15.03 13.65
C GLY A 94 22.64 -13.66 13.72
N GLU A 95 23.91 -13.63 13.35
CA GLU A 95 24.75 -12.43 13.30
C GLU A 95 24.71 -11.71 11.94
N LEU A 96 23.89 -12.19 11.00
CA LEU A 96 23.79 -11.56 9.68
C LEU A 96 23.16 -10.18 9.78
N PRO A 97 23.65 -9.18 9.03
CA PRO A 97 22.94 -7.93 8.85
C PRO A 97 21.53 -8.19 8.33
N CYS A 98 20.54 -7.59 8.98
CA CYS A 98 19.14 -7.80 8.60
C CYS A 98 18.41 -6.47 8.45
N ALA A 99 17.66 -6.31 7.37
CA ALA A 99 16.69 -5.23 7.22
C ALA A 99 15.26 -5.77 7.33
N VAL A 100 14.39 -5.07 8.06
CA VAL A 100 12.97 -5.43 8.21
C VAL A 100 12.11 -4.38 7.52
N ARG A 101 11.29 -4.81 6.55
CA ARG A 101 10.32 -3.94 5.86
C ARG A 101 8.97 -3.95 6.55
N LEU A 102 8.24 -2.84 6.40
CA LEU A 102 6.86 -2.72 6.87
C LEU A 102 6.08 -1.64 6.10
N ASP A 103 4.81 -1.87 5.95
CA ASP A 103 3.82 -0.89 5.52
C ASP A 103 3.21 -0.12 6.70
N ALA A 104 2.97 -0.80 7.82
CA ALA A 104 2.50 -0.24 9.08
C ALA A 104 3.04 -1.03 10.28
N PRO A 105 3.40 -0.40 11.40
CA PRO A 105 3.73 -1.11 12.63
C PRO A 105 2.49 -1.80 13.23
N ALA A 106 2.71 -2.91 13.94
CA ALA A 106 1.62 -3.70 14.53
C ALA A 106 0.80 -2.91 15.57
N SER A 107 1.37 -1.92 16.21
CA SER A 107 0.66 -1.00 17.11
C SER A 107 -0.52 -0.31 16.44
N MET A 108 -0.41 -0.01 15.15
CA MET A 108 -1.47 0.63 14.36
C MET A 108 -2.50 -0.38 13.85
N ASN A 109 -2.04 -1.47 13.21
CA ASN A 109 -2.94 -2.40 12.49
C ASN A 109 -3.38 -3.62 13.32
N ARG A 110 -2.87 -3.77 14.54
CA ARG A 110 -3.20 -4.81 15.54
C ARG A 110 -3.53 -4.17 16.90
N PRO A 111 -4.55 -3.30 17.00
CA PRO A 111 -4.85 -2.62 18.26
C PRO A 111 -5.32 -3.60 19.33
N GLY A 112 -5.15 -3.22 20.60
CA GLY A 112 -5.67 -3.93 21.76
C GLY A 112 -4.67 -4.84 22.46
N ILE A 113 -4.90 -5.03 23.76
CA ILE A 113 -4.00 -5.74 24.69
C ILE A 113 -3.77 -7.21 24.32
N HIS A 114 -4.73 -7.83 23.64
CA HIS A 114 -4.60 -9.23 23.18
C HIS A 114 -3.51 -9.40 22.12
N ASN A 115 -3.03 -8.30 21.50
CA ASN A 115 -1.91 -8.28 20.58
C ASN A 115 -0.57 -7.88 21.24
N ALA A 116 -0.52 -7.69 22.56
CA ALA A 116 0.68 -7.23 23.28
C ALA A 116 1.92 -8.11 23.00
N ALA A 117 1.74 -9.43 22.85
CA ALA A 117 2.83 -10.33 22.51
C ALA A 117 3.37 -10.06 21.09
N VAL A 118 2.51 -9.75 20.12
CA VAL A 118 2.91 -9.37 18.75
C VAL A 118 3.68 -8.05 18.80
N HIS A 119 3.17 -7.04 19.53
CA HIS A 119 3.85 -5.75 19.68
C HIS A 119 5.25 -5.91 20.32
N ALA A 120 5.37 -6.73 21.37
CA ALA A 120 6.66 -6.96 22.03
C ALA A 120 7.67 -7.67 21.11
N LEU A 121 7.22 -8.66 20.35
CA LEU A 121 8.07 -9.39 19.40
C LEU A 121 8.48 -8.52 18.21
N GLU A 122 7.54 -7.73 17.66
CA GLU A 122 7.84 -6.77 16.61
C GLU A 122 8.87 -5.74 17.07
N ARG A 123 8.64 -5.09 18.20
CA ARG A 123 9.58 -4.13 18.80
C ARG A 123 10.98 -4.73 18.95
N ARG A 124 11.07 -5.98 19.48
CA ARG A 124 12.35 -6.69 19.59
C ARG A 124 12.99 -6.93 18.22
N ALA A 125 12.22 -7.34 17.21
CA ALA A 125 12.74 -7.58 15.86
C ALA A 125 13.25 -6.29 15.22
N LEU A 126 12.50 -5.18 15.34
CA LEU A 126 12.87 -3.86 14.82
C LEU A 126 14.10 -3.28 15.53
N ALA A 127 14.23 -3.45 16.85
CA ALA A 127 15.40 -3.00 17.62
C ALA A 127 16.67 -3.82 17.30
N ARG A 128 16.51 -5.13 16.98
CA ARG A 128 17.63 -6.03 16.66
C ARG A 128 18.08 -5.91 15.20
N ALA A 129 17.25 -5.39 14.32
CA ALA A 129 17.57 -5.22 12.91
C ALA A 129 18.78 -4.29 12.73
N ARG A 130 19.50 -4.39 11.61
CA ARG A 130 20.50 -3.39 11.22
C ARG A 130 19.84 -2.16 10.64
N LEU A 131 18.75 -2.37 9.86
CA LEU A 131 17.94 -1.33 9.24
C LEU A 131 16.46 -1.68 9.33
N VAL A 132 15.62 -0.65 9.37
CA VAL A 132 14.17 -0.78 9.21
C VAL A 132 13.75 -0.02 7.95
N LEU A 133 12.89 -0.63 7.13
CA LEU A 133 12.50 -0.12 5.82
C LEU A 133 10.99 0.14 5.76
N PRO A 134 10.50 1.23 6.39
CA PRO A 134 9.10 1.63 6.24
C PRO A 134 8.81 2.05 4.80
N TRP A 135 7.57 1.78 4.32
CA TRP A 135 7.13 2.19 2.99
C TRP A 135 6.79 3.68 2.90
N SER A 136 6.55 4.33 4.04
CA SER A 136 6.06 5.71 4.09
C SER A 136 6.71 6.51 5.22
N HIS A 137 6.74 7.82 5.07
CA HIS A 137 7.13 8.73 6.17
C HIS A 137 6.16 8.64 7.34
N ALA A 138 4.87 8.44 7.06
CA ALA A 138 3.85 8.23 8.08
C ALA A 138 4.11 6.95 8.89
N ALA A 139 4.42 5.82 8.23
CA ALA A 139 4.80 4.59 8.94
C ALA A 139 6.11 4.74 9.74
N ARG A 140 7.09 5.50 9.22
CA ARG A 140 8.33 5.82 9.93
C ARG A 140 8.08 6.60 11.21
N ALA A 141 7.16 7.56 11.19
CA ALA A 141 6.84 8.40 12.35
C ALA A 141 6.20 7.61 13.51
N GLU A 142 5.58 6.47 13.22
CA GLU A 142 4.91 5.60 14.21
C GLU A 142 5.82 4.47 14.74
N LEU A 143 7.09 4.44 14.33
CA LEU A 143 8.03 3.42 14.82
C LEU A 143 8.37 3.63 16.30
N PRO A 144 8.55 2.54 17.09
CA PRO A 144 9.06 2.64 18.46
C PRO A 144 10.39 3.40 18.54
N ALA A 145 10.59 4.14 19.63
CA ALA A 145 11.77 4.98 19.81
C ALA A 145 13.11 4.19 19.84
N ASP A 146 13.08 2.91 20.19
CA ASP A 146 14.22 2.00 20.22
C ASP A 146 14.43 1.21 18.91
N THR A 147 13.72 1.58 17.84
CA THR A 147 13.89 0.97 16.52
C THR A 147 15.28 1.29 15.97
N ALA A 148 15.88 0.32 15.27
CA ALA A 148 17.12 0.51 14.51
C ALA A 148 16.97 1.64 13.46
N PRO A 149 18.08 2.17 12.91
CA PRO A 149 18.03 3.21 11.88
C PRO A 149 17.03 2.88 10.77
N ALA A 150 16.17 3.86 10.40
CA ALA A 150 15.09 3.65 9.45
C ALA A 150 15.30 4.47 8.16
N ILE A 151 15.23 3.79 7.02
CA ILE A 151 15.29 4.35 5.67
C ILE A 151 13.93 4.12 5.01
N VAL A 152 13.27 5.18 4.54
CA VAL A 152 11.98 5.03 3.82
C VAL A 152 12.26 4.50 2.41
N VAL A 153 11.76 3.29 2.13
CA VAL A 153 11.88 2.63 0.82
C VAL A 153 10.48 2.27 0.33
N PRO A 154 9.79 3.22 -0.33
CA PRO A 154 8.42 3.00 -0.81
C PRO A 154 8.39 2.03 -1.99
N PRO A 155 7.26 1.34 -2.23
CA PRO A 155 6.97 0.81 -3.55
C PRO A 155 6.97 1.97 -4.57
N PRO A 156 7.70 1.83 -5.70
CA PRO A 156 7.77 2.92 -6.68
C PRO A 156 6.43 3.16 -7.36
N ILE A 157 6.16 4.42 -7.64
CA ILE A 157 4.94 4.88 -8.31
C ILE A 157 5.32 5.46 -9.67
N THR A 158 4.72 4.92 -10.72
CA THR A 158 4.90 5.39 -12.10
C THR A 158 3.60 5.87 -12.70
N ALA A 159 3.65 6.91 -13.54
CA ALA A 159 2.55 7.21 -14.43
C ALA A 159 2.40 6.07 -15.46
N SER A 160 1.18 5.64 -15.73
CA SER A 160 0.92 4.55 -16.68
C SER A 160 0.84 5.01 -18.14
N GLY A 161 1.00 6.29 -18.39
CA GLY A 161 0.99 6.93 -19.71
C GLY A 161 0.49 8.36 -19.62
N GLU A 162 0.47 9.05 -20.75
CA GLU A 162 -0.05 10.41 -20.83
C GLU A 162 -1.58 10.42 -20.71
N PRO A 163 -2.16 11.29 -19.89
CA PRO A 163 -3.59 11.46 -19.82
C PRO A 163 -4.11 12.17 -21.08
N PRO A 164 -5.36 11.88 -21.52
CA PRO A 164 -5.97 12.60 -22.63
C PRO A 164 -6.13 14.10 -22.31
N ALA A 165 -6.13 14.92 -23.37
CA ALA A 165 -6.30 16.37 -23.26
C ALA A 165 -7.57 16.76 -22.50
N THR A 166 -8.66 16.04 -22.76
CA THR A 166 -9.94 16.22 -22.05
C THR A 166 -10.29 14.92 -21.33
N ARG A 167 -10.58 15.03 -20.04
CA ARG A 167 -10.98 13.90 -19.20
C ARG A 167 -12.48 13.75 -19.13
N GLU A 168 -12.92 12.51 -19.02
CA GLU A 168 -14.31 12.17 -18.83
C GLU A 168 -14.81 12.65 -17.44
N ARG A 169 -16.09 12.96 -17.34
CA ARG A 169 -16.76 13.13 -16.03
C ARG A 169 -16.93 11.76 -15.35
N LEU A 170 -15.81 11.16 -15.07
CA LEU A 170 -15.68 9.82 -14.52
C LEU A 170 -14.96 9.91 -13.15
N ALA A 171 -15.57 9.31 -12.13
CA ALA A 171 -14.90 8.97 -10.88
C ALA A 171 -14.48 7.49 -10.93
N VAL A 172 -13.32 7.19 -10.36
CA VAL A 172 -12.76 5.83 -10.28
C VAL A 172 -12.51 5.49 -8.82
N ALA A 173 -12.90 4.30 -8.39
CA ALA A 173 -12.63 3.79 -7.05
C ALA A 173 -12.03 2.38 -7.12
N TYR A 174 -11.19 2.01 -6.14
CA TYR A 174 -10.61 0.68 -6.00
C TYR A 174 -10.95 0.10 -4.64
N THR A 175 -11.80 -0.94 -4.59
CA THR A 175 -12.38 -1.48 -3.35
C THR A 175 -12.28 -3.00 -3.27
N PRO A 176 -11.05 -3.60 -3.31
CA PRO A 176 -10.87 -5.05 -3.27
C PRO A 176 -11.33 -5.69 -1.95
N ASP A 177 -11.29 -4.96 -0.86
CA ASP A 177 -11.93 -5.27 0.40
C ASP A 177 -13.06 -4.25 0.64
N VAL A 178 -14.29 -4.68 0.42
CA VAL A 178 -15.48 -3.81 0.46
C VAL A 178 -15.67 -3.09 1.82
N LYS A 179 -15.21 -3.69 2.91
CA LYS A 179 -15.33 -3.12 4.26
C LYS A 179 -14.18 -2.16 4.55
N ALA A 180 -12.94 -2.63 4.41
CA ALA A 180 -11.75 -1.82 4.72
C ALA A 180 -11.61 -0.64 3.75
N LYS A 181 -11.91 -0.84 2.46
CA LYS A 181 -11.85 0.21 1.43
C LYS A 181 -13.15 1.02 1.30
N GLY A 182 -14.14 0.78 2.17
CA GLY A 182 -15.31 1.63 2.34
C GLY A 182 -16.19 1.74 1.10
N LEU A 183 -16.55 0.60 0.47
CA LEU A 183 -17.43 0.59 -0.69
C LEU A 183 -18.76 1.31 -0.41
N ASP A 184 -19.32 1.14 0.78
CA ASP A 184 -20.52 1.82 1.25
C ASP A 184 -20.34 3.34 1.35
N VAL A 185 -19.17 3.81 1.80
CA VAL A 185 -18.83 5.23 1.86
C VAL A 185 -18.73 5.81 0.44
N VAL A 186 -18.03 5.11 -0.47
CA VAL A 186 -17.87 5.51 -1.89
C VAL A 186 -19.23 5.58 -2.60
N CYS A 187 -20.04 4.51 -2.53
CA CYS A 187 -21.34 4.49 -3.20
C CYS A 187 -22.35 5.44 -2.56
N GLY A 188 -22.32 5.59 -1.23
CA GLY A 188 -23.14 6.57 -0.52
C GLY A 188 -22.78 8.00 -0.90
N ALA A 189 -21.48 8.32 -0.98
CA ALA A 189 -21.01 9.62 -1.44
C ALA A 189 -21.42 9.92 -2.89
N TRP A 190 -21.33 8.93 -3.76
CA TRP A 190 -21.80 9.06 -5.15
C TRP A 190 -23.29 9.39 -5.21
N ALA A 191 -24.11 8.65 -4.45
CA ALA A 191 -25.56 8.89 -4.38
C ALA A 191 -25.87 10.30 -3.83
N ALA A 192 -25.19 10.73 -2.75
CA ALA A 192 -25.39 12.04 -2.12
C ALA A 192 -24.86 13.21 -2.98
N ALA A 193 -23.87 12.97 -3.85
CA ALA A 193 -23.34 13.98 -4.74
C ALA A 193 -24.29 14.35 -5.88
N GLY A 194 -25.12 13.41 -6.35
CA GLY A 194 -26.21 13.67 -7.31
C GLY A 194 -25.76 14.02 -8.74
N HIS A 195 -24.65 13.45 -9.20
CA HIS A 195 -24.12 13.70 -10.55
C HIS A 195 -24.82 12.83 -11.61
N ALA A 196 -25.83 13.36 -12.30
CA ALA A 196 -26.57 12.66 -13.34
C ALA A 196 -25.79 12.51 -14.66
N ASP A 197 -24.82 13.37 -14.91
CA ASP A 197 -24.03 13.47 -16.16
C ASP A 197 -22.61 12.86 -16.01
N ALA A 198 -22.36 12.12 -14.93
CA ALA A 198 -21.09 11.50 -14.64
C ALA A 198 -21.25 10.00 -14.35
N ARG A 199 -20.15 9.26 -14.30
CA ARG A 199 -20.10 7.83 -13.98
C ARG A 199 -19.11 7.56 -12.85
N LEU A 200 -19.36 6.47 -12.11
CA LEU A 200 -18.44 5.92 -11.12
C LEU A 200 -18.07 4.50 -11.53
N GLU A 201 -16.82 4.26 -11.88
CA GLU A 201 -16.28 2.92 -12.10
C GLU A 201 -15.61 2.40 -10.82
N VAL A 202 -16.09 1.25 -10.32
CA VAL A 202 -15.58 0.61 -9.09
C VAL A 202 -14.86 -0.68 -9.47
N PHE A 203 -13.57 -0.73 -9.15
CA PHE A 203 -12.66 -1.83 -9.44
C PHE A 203 -12.35 -2.68 -8.21
N GLY A 204 -11.90 -3.91 -8.42
CA GLY A 204 -11.40 -4.81 -7.39
C GLY A 204 -12.46 -5.67 -6.70
N VAL A 205 -13.73 -5.45 -6.95
CA VAL A 205 -14.86 -6.19 -6.36
C VAL A 205 -15.85 -6.66 -7.42
N GLU A 206 -16.26 -7.91 -7.32
CA GLU A 206 -17.30 -8.46 -8.20
C GLU A 206 -18.67 -7.87 -7.87
N ARG A 207 -19.51 -7.66 -8.91
CA ARG A 207 -20.82 -7.00 -8.79
C ARG A 207 -21.70 -7.60 -7.68
N ASP A 208 -21.81 -8.93 -7.65
CA ASP A 208 -22.67 -9.61 -6.68
C ASP A 208 -22.19 -9.40 -5.24
N GLN A 209 -20.88 -9.44 -5.02
CA GLN A 209 -20.25 -9.16 -3.73
C GLN A 209 -20.50 -7.71 -3.31
N ALA A 210 -20.36 -6.77 -4.24
CA ALA A 210 -20.61 -5.35 -4.01
C ALA A 210 -22.08 -5.11 -3.61
N LEU A 211 -23.03 -5.63 -4.38
CA LEU A 211 -24.47 -5.50 -4.11
C LEU A 211 -24.86 -6.13 -2.77
N ALA A 212 -24.28 -7.30 -2.43
CA ALA A 212 -24.52 -7.93 -1.14
C ALA A 212 -24.00 -7.07 0.03
N HIS A 213 -22.86 -6.39 -0.14
CA HIS A 213 -22.33 -5.46 0.85
C HIS A 213 -23.23 -4.22 1.01
N LEU A 214 -23.61 -3.57 -0.09
CA LEU A 214 -24.46 -2.37 -0.08
C LEU A 214 -25.82 -2.66 0.56
N ARG A 215 -26.44 -3.81 0.27
CA ARG A 215 -27.68 -4.23 0.94
C ARG A 215 -27.52 -4.36 2.46
N ARG A 216 -26.40 -4.95 2.93
CA ARG A 216 -26.13 -5.11 4.37
C ARG A 216 -25.90 -3.79 5.08
N THR A 217 -25.35 -2.81 4.41
CA THR A 217 -25.08 -1.47 4.96
C THR A 217 -26.22 -0.48 4.77
N GLY A 218 -27.29 -0.88 4.06
CA GLY A 218 -28.41 0.01 3.73
C GLY A 218 -28.02 1.13 2.76
N THR A 219 -26.91 0.97 2.01
CA THR A 219 -26.41 2.00 1.09
C THR A 219 -27.14 1.88 -0.25
N PRO A 220 -27.76 2.97 -0.77
CA PRO A 220 -28.43 2.93 -2.05
C PRO A 220 -27.46 2.76 -3.21
N LEU A 221 -27.83 1.99 -4.23
CA LEU A 221 -27.15 1.96 -5.52
C LEU A 221 -27.71 3.06 -6.40
N ALA A 222 -26.96 4.14 -6.56
CA ALA A 222 -27.33 5.24 -7.43
C ALA A 222 -27.06 4.92 -8.91
N GLN A 223 -27.72 5.68 -9.78
CA GLN A 223 -27.45 5.63 -11.22
C GLN A 223 -25.99 5.99 -11.54
N GLY A 224 -25.44 5.41 -12.61
CA GLY A 224 -24.09 5.69 -13.11
C GLY A 224 -22.98 4.94 -12.37
N VAL A 225 -23.30 4.01 -11.44
CA VAL A 225 -22.31 3.13 -10.79
C VAL A 225 -22.11 1.86 -11.59
N GLU A 226 -20.87 1.62 -12.02
CA GLU A 226 -20.45 0.44 -12.77
C GLU A 226 -19.40 -0.36 -11.97
N PHE A 227 -19.69 -1.61 -11.65
CA PHE A 227 -18.73 -2.53 -11.02
C PHE A 227 -17.95 -3.26 -12.12
N ARG A 228 -16.63 -3.00 -12.17
CA ARG A 228 -15.72 -3.53 -13.19
C ARG A 228 -15.13 -4.90 -12.81
N GLY A 229 -15.33 -5.34 -11.57
CA GLY A 229 -14.78 -6.59 -11.09
C GLY A 229 -13.27 -6.52 -10.84
N LYS A 230 -12.63 -7.68 -10.80
CA LYS A 230 -11.18 -7.83 -10.75
C LYS A 230 -10.63 -7.82 -12.16
N THR A 231 -10.04 -6.73 -12.56
CA THR A 231 -9.48 -6.52 -13.91
C THR A 231 -7.95 -6.55 -13.88
N PRO A 232 -7.29 -6.73 -15.02
CA PRO A 232 -5.86 -6.47 -15.15
C PRO A 232 -5.51 -5.03 -14.72
N PRO A 233 -4.29 -4.81 -14.16
CA PRO A 233 -3.87 -3.48 -13.71
C PRO A 233 -3.98 -2.39 -14.79
N ASP A 234 -3.74 -2.72 -16.05
CA ASP A 234 -3.79 -1.76 -17.17
C ASP A 234 -5.19 -1.20 -17.42
N GLU A 235 -6.26 -1.98 -17.18
CA GLU A 235 -7.63 -1.48 -17.29
C GLU A 235 -7.93 -0.44 -16.19
N PHE A 236 -7.58 -0.74 -14.94
CA PHE A 236 -7.72 0.20 -13.83
C PHE A 236 -6.92 1.48 -14.08
N ARG A 237 -5.64 1.35 -14.48
CA ARG A 237 -4.78 2.49 -14.79
C ARG A 237 -5.32 3.29 -15.98
N GLY A 238 -5.87 2.60 -16.98
CA GLY A 238 -6.58 3.23 -18.10
C GLY A 238 -7.78 4.07 -17.66
N ALA A 239 -8.57 3.56 -16.72
CA ALA A 239 -9.68 4.31 -16.13
C ALA A 239 -9.20 5.54 -15.36
N LEU A 240 -8.11 5.44 -14.57
CA LEU A 240 -7.50 6.59 -13.88
C LEU A 240 -7.06 7.69 -14.84
N ARG A 241 -6.46 7.31 -15.98
CA ARG A 241 -6.06 8.29 -17.01
C ARG A 241 -7.25 9.00 -17.65
N ARG A 242 -8.33 8.28 -17.93
CA ARG A 242 -9.55 8.86 -18.52
C ARG A 242 -10.36 9.65 -17.51
N GLY A 243 -10.41 9.15 -16.27
CA GLY A 243 -11.22 9.72 -15.19
C GLY A 243 -10.70 11.04 -14.66
N ARG A 244 -11.61 11.90 -14.25
CA ARG A 244 -11.27 13.18 -13.62
C ARG A 244 -10.88 13.01 -12.15
N VAL A 245 -11.55 12.09 -11.43
CA VAL A 245 -11.45 11.96 -9.97
C VAL A 245 -11.18 10.51 -9.58
N TYR A 246 -10.23 10.29 -8.67
CA TYR A 246 -10.19 9.08 -7.85
C TYR A 246 -10.98 9.33 -6.57
N LEU A 247 -11.93 8.44 -6.26
CA LEU A 247 -12.82 8.54 -5.10
C LEU A 247 -12.44 7.49 -4.06
N GLY A 248 -11.75 7.91 -2.99
CA GLY A 248 -11.27 7.06 -1.92
C GLY A 248 -12.13 7.15 -0.67
N GLY A 249 -12.80 6.04 -0.28
CA GLY A 249 -13.63 5.96 0.93
C GLY A 249 -13.07 5.04 2.01
N ALA A 250 -11.79 4.69 1.95
CA ALA A 250 -11.19 3.68 2.81
C ALA A 250 -11.23 4.06 4.29
N ARG A 251 -11.60 3.10 5.14
CA ARG A 251 -11.50 3.23 6.60
C ARG A 251 -10.08 3.02 7.09
N TRP A 252 -9.32 2.26 6.31
CA TRP A 252 -7.92 1.95 6.58
C TRP A 252 -7.11 1.89 5.30
N GLU A 253 -5.96 2.58 5.29
CA GLU A 253 -4.94 2.52 4.26
C GLU A 253 -3.56 2.39 4.91
N ASP A 254 -2.79 1.39 4.49
CA ASP A 254 -1.40 1.23 4.96
C ASP A 254 -0.46 2.19 4.22
N PHE A 255 -0.44 2.14 2.91
CA PHE A 255 0.38 3.03 2.06
C PHE A 255 -0.47 3.87 1.13
N GLY A 256 -1.51 3.29 0.55
CA GLY A 256 -2.38 3.96 -0.41
C GLY A 256 -1.81 3.95 -1.83
N GLN A 257 -1.40 2.79 -2.32
CA GLN A 257 -0.83 2.67 -3.67
C GLN A 257 -1.79 3.16 -4.76
N ALA A 258 -3.06 2.72 -4.74
CA ALA A 258 -4.03 3.13 -5.75
C ALA A 258 -4.32 4.65 -5.76
N PRO A 259 -4.45 5.37 -4.63
CA PRO A 259 -4.48 6.82 -4.60
C PRO A 259 -3.21 7.49 -5.16
N LEU A 260 -2.01 6.97 -4.85
CA LEU A 260 -0.76 7.51 -5.39
C LEU A 260 -0.66 7.28 -6.90
N GLU A 261 -1.07 6.12 -7.39
CA GLU A 261 -1.17 5.81 -8.81
C GLU A 261 -2.17 6.75 -9.51
N ALA A 262 -3.28 7.07 -8.85
CA ALA A 262 -4.25 8.02 -9.38
C ALA A 262 -3.67 9.44 -9.54
N LEU A 263 -2.90 9.90 -8.55
CA LEU A 263 -2.15 11.16 -8.64
C LEU A 263 -1.12 11.13 -9.78
N ALA A 264 -0.38 10.02 -9.92
CA ALA A 264 0.61 9.83 -11.00
C ALA A 264 -0.03 9.85 -12.39
N ASP A 265 -1.23 9.26 -12.54
CA ASP A 265 -2.02 9.30 -13.76
C ASP A 265 -2.83 10.60 -13.94
N GLY A 266 -2.63 11.56 -13.01
CA GLY A 266 -3.17 12.92 -13.06
C GLY A 266 -4.66 13.02 -12.72
N ALA A 267 -5.27 12.06 -12.03
CA ALA A 267 -6.60 12.22 -11.46
C ALA A 267 -6.57 13.12 -10.23
N LEU A 268 -7.66 13.84 -9.97
CA LEU A 268 -7.87 14.54 -8.70
C LEU A 268 -8.16 13.50 -7.61
N LEU A 269 -7.58 13.63 -6.44
CA LEU A 269 -7.81 12.72 -5.33
C LEU A 269 -8.86 13.29 -4.37
N ALA A 270 -10.10 12.82 -4.46
CA ALA A 270 -11.14 13.05 -3.45
C ALA A 270 -11.11 11.87 -2.46
N THR A 271 -10.79 12.12 -1.20
CA THR A 271 -10.58 11.07 -0.22
C THR A 271 -11.06 11.44 1.18
N VAL A 272 -11.14 10.42 2.05
CA VAL A 272 -11.46 10.57 3.47
C VAL A 272 -10.18 10.52 4.31
N PRO A 273 -10.20 11.01 5.58
CA PRO A 273 -9.09 10.88 6.50
C PRO A 273 -9.00 9.44 7.05
N SER A 274 -8.58 8.51 6.18
CA SER A 274 -8.42 7.09 6.51
C SER A 274 -7.48 6.89 7.69
N GLY A 275 -7.76 5.89 8.52
CA GLY A 275 -6.79 5.40 9.50
C GLY A 275 -5.60 4.72 8.81
N GLY A 276 -4.50 4.51 9.57
CA GLY A 276 -3.26 3.93 9.07
C GLY A 276 -2.25 4.96 8.56
N PRO A 277 -1.05 4.52 8.19
CA PRO A 277 0.02 5.40 7.70
C PRO A 277 -0.19 5.75 6.21
N PHE A 278 -1.34 6.30 5.91
CA PHE A 278 -1.82 6.65 4.58
C PHE A 278 -1.02 7.80 3.96
N GLU A 279 0.02 7.48 3.20
CA GLU A 279 0.96 8.44 2.62
C GLU A 279 0.28 9.44 1.68
N ALA A 280 -0.65 8.98 0.84
CA ALA A 280 -1.35 9.88 -0.08
C ALA A 280 -2.25 10.90 0.61
N LEU A 281 -2.60 10.74 1.90
CA LEU A 281 -3.42 11.70 2.63
C LEU A 281 -2.69 13.02 2.88
N SER A 282 -1.40 12.96 3.22
CA SER A 282 -0.57 14.15 3.39
C SER A 282 -0.46 14.93 2.08
N LEU A 283 -0.23 14.22 0.98
CA LEU A 283 -0.16 14.81 -0.36
C LEU A 283 -1.51 15.42 -0.78
N ALA A 284 -2.62 14.74 -0.51
CA ALA A 284 -3.96 15.25 -0.82
C ALA A 284 -4.26 16.56 -0.08
N ARG A 285 -3.91 16.65 1.21
CA ARG A 285 -4.07 17.84 2.02
C ARG A 285 -3.23 19.02 1.51
N GLU A 286 -2.01 18.75 1.05
CA GLU A 286 -1.13 19.76 0.48
C GLU A 286 -1.61 20.23 -0.90
N LEU A 287 -2.11 19.32 -1.73
CA LEU A 287 -2.54 19.62 -3.09
C LEU A 287 -3.85 20.42 -3.13
N ALA A 288 -4.87 19.94 -2.40
CA ALA A 288 -6.21 20.54 -2.37
C ALA A 288 -6.96 20.06 -1.13
N PRO A 289 -6.86 20.76 0.03
CA PRO A 289 -7.51 20.33 1.26
C PRO A 289 -9.03 20.23 1.13
N GLU A 290 -9.66 21.00 0.23
CA GLU A 290 -11.08 20.93 -0.07
C GLU A 290 -11.53 19.61 -0.73
N LEU A 291 -10.59 18.79 -1.23
CA LEU A 291 -10.85 17.46 -1.75
C LEU A 291 -10.66 16.35 -0.70
N VAL A 292 -10.27 16.70 0.52
CA VAL A 292 -10.18 15.79 1.64
C VAL A 292 -11.41 16.00 2.53
N ALA A 293 -12.22 14.95 2.64
CA ALA A 293 -13.41 14.97 3.48
C ALA A 293 -13.05 15.16 4.96
N GLU A 294 -13.94 15.75 5.75
CA GLU A 294 -13.73 15.97 7.18
C GLU A 294 -13.82 14.67 8.01
N ALA A 295 -14.54 13.69 7.50
CA ALA A 295 -14.76 12.41 8.18
C ALA A 295 -14.89 11.24 7.19
N VAL A 296 -14.73 10.01 7.69
CA VAL A 296 -14.96 8.78 6.93
C VAL A 296 -16.47 8.51 6.87
N ALA A 297 -17.17 9.30 6.06
CA ALA A 297 -18.63 9.23 5.90
C ALA A 297 -19.06 9.65 4.48
N PRO A 298 -20.25 9.20 4.00
CA PRO A 298 -20.74 9.52 2.65
C PRO A 298 -20.88 11.04 2.37
N ASP A 299 -21.55 11.79 3.24
CA ASP A 299 -21.86 13.20 2.96
C ASP A 299 -20.61 14.11 2.88
N PRO A 300 -19.63 14.03 3.79
CA PRO A 300 -18.37 14.75 3.64
C PRO A 300 -17.60 14.38 2.37
N LEU A 301 -17.57 13.09 2.01
CA LEU A 301 -16.90 12.65 0.77
C LEU A 301 -17.67 13.12 -0.47
N ALA A 302 -19.01 13.20 -0.42
CA ALA A 302 -19.82 13.77 -1.49
C ALA A 302 -19.51 15.26 -1.71
N ALA A 303 -19.27 16.01 -0.64
CA ALA A 303 -18.85 17.42 -0.75
C ALA A 303 -17.49 17.53 -1.46
N ALA A 304 -16.50 16.71 -1.08
CA ALA A 304 -15.20 16.66 -1.73
C ALA A 304 -15.30 16.26 -3.21
N LEU A 305 -16.17 15.28 -3.54
CA LEU A 305 -16.43 14.84 -4.91
C LEU A 305 -17.04 15.98 -5.76
N ARG A 306 -18.05 16.71 -5.23
CA ARG A 306 -18.62 17.87 -5.90
C ARG A 306 -17.56 18.94 -6.16
N ALA A 307 -16.73 19.25 -5.16
CA ALA A 307 -15.62 20.19 -5.30
C ALA A 307 -14.65 19.77 -6.41
N ALA A 308 -14.28 18.48 -6.48
CA ALA A 308 -13.39 17.93 -7.50
C ALA A 308 -13.96 18.08 -8.93
N PHE A 309 -15.26 17.80 -9.12
CA PHE A 309 -15.89 17.98 -10.42
C PHE A 309 -16.08 19.45 -10.81
N ALA A 310 -16.18 20.35 -9.83
CA ALA A 310 -16.33 21.79 -10.03
C ALA A 310 -15.01 22.56 -10.22
N LEU A 311 -13.85 21.94 -9.96
CA LEU A 311 -12.55 22.61 -10.12
C LEU A 311 -12.35 23.13 -11.55
N PRO A 312 -11.99 24.42 -11.73
CA PRO A 312 -11.64 24.97 -13.04
C PRO A 312 -10.41 24.24 -13.64
N GLU A 313 -10.36 24.13 -14.96
CA GLU A 313 -9.28 23.42 -15.68
C GLU A 313 -7.90 24.01 -15.43
N GLU A 314 -7.80 25.31 -15.19
CA GLU A 314 -6.56 25.96 -14.80
C GLU A 314 -6.05 25.43 -13.43
N ARG A 315 -6.94 25.34 -12.44
CA ARG A 315 -6.59 24.75 -11.12
C ARG A 315 -6.24 23.29 -11.23
N VAL A 316 -6.93 22.53 -12.11
CA VAL A 316 -6.61 21.11 -12.37
C VAL A 316 -5.21 20.97 -12.97
N ARG A 317 -4.82 21.85 -13.91
CA ARG A 317 -3.45 21.84 -14.46
C ARG A 317 -2.39 22.12 -13.37
N GLY A 318 -2.63 23.15 -12.54
CA GLY A 318 -1.75 23.45 -11.41
C GLY A 318 -1.65 22.29 -10.39
N TYR A 319 -2.78 21.68 -10.08
CA TYR A 319 -2.85 20.50 -9.20
C TYR A 319 -1.98 19.35 -9.74
N ARG A 320 -2.10 19.02 -11.03
CA ARG A 320 -1.32 17.95 -11.67
C ARG A 320 0.18 18.21 -11.67
N ALA A 321 0.59 19.45 -11.97
CA ALA A 321 2.00 19.83 -11.93
C ALA A 321 2.59 19.69 -10.52
N ARG A 322 1.86 20.14 -9.49
CA ARG A 322 2.27 19.96 -8.10
C ARG A 322 2.27 18.49 -7.67
N ALA A 323 1.26 17.71 -8.06
CA ALA A 323 1.23 16.27 -7.77
C ALA A 323 2.43 15.54 -8.37
N ALA A 324 2.80 15.85 -9.61
CA ALA A 324 4.00 15.27 -10.26
C ALA A 324 5.29 15.61 -9.51
N ALA A 325 5.41 16.84 -8.97
CA ALA A 325 6.56 17.24 -8.15
C ALA A 325 6.58 16.53 -6.79
N LEU A 326 5.45 16.41 -6.10
CA LEU A 326 5.33 15.72 -4.82
C LEU A 326 5.57 14.20 -4.93
N LEU A 327 5.32 13.63 -6.12
CA LEU A 327 5.56 12.21 -6.39
C LEU A 327 7.01 11.89 -6.79
N GLU A 328 7.89 12.90 -6.94
CA GLU A 328 9.30 12.67 -7.31
C GLU A 328 10.03 11.66 -6.41
N PRO A 329 9.90 11.70 -5.07
CA PRO A 329 10.56 10.73 -4.18
C PRO A 329 10.09 9.28 -4.37
N TYR A 330 8.89 9.09 -4.95
CA TYR A 330 8.29 7.77 -5.18
C TYR A 330 8.58 7.22 -6.59
N ARG A 331 9.25 7.96 -7.45
CA ARG A 331 9.61 7.49 -8.79
C ARG A 331 10.63 6.35 -8.73
N PRO A 332 10.59 5.41 -9.69
CA PRO A 332 11.52 4.29 -9.71
C PRO A 332 12.98 4.70 -9.59
N GLU A 333 13.36 5.80 -10.23
CA GLU A 333 14.74 6.31 -10.24
C GLU A 333 15.15 6.87 -8.86
N ALA A 334 14.22 7.55 -8.16
CA ALA A 334 14.47 8.06 -6.81
C ALA A 334 14.59 6.91 -5.81
N VAL A 335 13.65 5.95 -5.86
CA VAL A 335 13.71 4.75 -5.00
C VAL A 335 14.96 3.92 -5.32
N GLN A 336 15.36 3.81 -6.60
CA GLN A 336 16.60 3.15 -7.01
C GLN A 336 17.83 3.80 -6.38
N ARG A 337 17.90 5.14 -6.35
CA ARG A 337 18.99 5.87 -5.67
C ARG A 337 19.01 5.56 -4.18
N THR A 338 17.86 5.59 -3.49
CA THR A 338 17.79 5.23 -2.07
C THR A 338 18.27 3.80 -1.81
N VAL A 339 17.93 2.85 -2.69
CA VAL A 339 18.42 1.46 -2.57
C VAL A 339 19.93 1.38 -2.77
N ALA A 340 20.48 2.07 -3.76
CA ALA A 340 21.90 2.03 -4.10
C ALA A 340 22.78 2.79 -3.09
N ASP A 341 22.35 3.98 -2.68
CA ASP A 341 23.19 4.93 -1.95
C ASP A 341 23.01 4.83 -0.43
N GLU A 342 21.87 4.30 0.05
CA GLU A 342 21.56 4.22 1.47
C GLU A 342 21.33 2.77 1.96
N LEU A 343 20.41 2.02 1.30
CA LEU A 343 20.05 0.67 1.76
C LEU A 343 21.22 -0.29 1.65
N LEU A 344 21.83 -0.45 0.48
CA LEU A 344 22.90 -1.43 0.28
C LEU A 344 24.17 -1.11 1.08
N PRO A 345 24.68 0.13 1.11
CA PRO A 345 25.80 0.46 1.99
C PRO A 345 25.47 0.26 3.47
N GLY A 346 24.30 0.70 3.92
CA GLY A 346 23.87 0.52 5.30
C GLY A 346 23.66 -0.96 5.70
N LEU A 347 23.30 -1.83 4.77
CA LEU A 347 23.05 -3.24 5.03
C LEU A 347 24.30 -4.11 4.89
N LEU A 348 25.15 -3.86 3.90
CA LEU A 348 26.32 -4.70 3.54
C LEU A 348 27.66 -4.16 4.04
N GLY A 349 27.75 -2.86 4.32
CA GLY A 349 28.93 -2.15 4.87
C GLY A 349 28.98 -2.25 6.36
#